data_30ecf476f7ec99dc3271d2d06688e53f
#
_entry.id   30ecf476f7ec99dc3271d2d06688e53f
#
_cell.length_a   1.000
_cell.length_b   1.000
_cell.length_c   1.000
_cell.angle_alpha   90.00
_cell.angle_beta   90.00
_cell.angle_gamma   90.00
#
_symmetry.space_group_name_H-M   'P 1'
#
loop_
_entity.id
_entity.type
_entity.pdbx_description
1 polymer ?
#
loop_
_entity_poly.entity_id
_entity_poly.type
_entity_poly.pdbx_seq_one_letter_code
_entity_poly.pdbx_strand_id
1 'polypeptide(L)'
;MSELSSADKEGLVKRLETLKSELADLRVKQMASGTAAKLSQIKVVRKNIARVLTAYNAKRRQEARAAFEGKKFLPKTLRPKLTRAKRRALTAEQQASVAPRVAKRRANFPVRKFAVLA
;
A
#
# COMPACT_ATOMS: atom_id res chain seq x y z
N MET A 1 -0.90 0.57 15.49
CA MET A 1 -1.08 0.02 14.12
C MET A 1 -0.93 -1.49 14.10
N SER A 2 0.01 -2.08 14.86
CA SER A 2 0.21 -3.55 14.95
C SER A 2 -1.05 -4.33 15.37
N GLU A 3 -1.73 -3.89 16.42
CA GLU A 3 -2.95 -4.56 16.94
C GLU A 3 -4.11 -4.60 15.92
N LEU A 4 -4.29 -3.55 15.11
CA LEU A 4 -5.32 -3.53 14.08
C LEU A 4 -4.96 -4.42 12.88
N SER A 5 -3.67 -4.63 12.64
CA SER A 5 -3.18 -5.51 11.58
C SER A 5 -3.43 -7.00 11.91
N SER A 6 -3.33 -7.39 13.19
CA SER A 6 -3.57 -8.77 13.64
C SER A 6 -5.06 -9.09 13.86
N ALA A 7 -5.91 -8.06 14.14
CA ALA A 7 -7.33 -8.26 14.43
C ALA A 7 -8.08 -8.92 13.26
N ASP A 8 -9.02 -9.80 13.55
CA ASP A 8 -9.87 -10.42 12.54
C ASP A 8 -10.84 -9.42 11.90
N LYS A 9 -11.36 -9.73 10.70
CA LYS A 9 -12.30 -8.87 9.96
C LYS A 9 -13.57 -8.56 10.74
N GLU A 10 -14.15 -9.58 11.37
CA GLU A 10 -15.36 -9.40 12.17
C GLU A 10 -15.12 -8.49 13.37
N GLY A 11 -13.97 -8.67 14.04
CA GLY A 11 -13.54 -7.79 15.11
C GLY A 11 -13.35 -6.33 14.68
N LEU A 12 -12.80 -6.11 13.46
CA LEU A 12 -12.67 -4.78 12.89
C LEU A 12 -14.03 -4.14 12.56
N VAL A 13 -15.01 -4.92 12.08
CA VAL A 13 -16.38 -4.44 11.80
C VAL A 13 -17.07 -4.03 13.10
N LYS A 14 -17.05 -4.89 14.13
CA LYS A 14 -17.60 -4.58 15.46
C LYS A 14 -17.00 -3.29 16.05
N ARG A 15 -15.65 -3.16 15.97
CA ARG A 15 -14.97 -1.95 16.44
C ARG A 15 -15.34 -0.71 15.63
N LEU A 16 -15.60 -0.87 14.32
CA LEU A 16 -16.08 0.23 13.47
C LEU A 16 -17.46 0.70 13.88
N GLU A 17 -18.38 -0.21 14.20
CA GLU A 17 -19.74 0.10 14.68
C GLU A 17 -19.70 0.85 16.00
N THR A 18 -18.91 0.39 16.98
CA THR A 18 -18.75 1.07 18.26
C THR A 18 -18.20 2.48 18.10
N LEU A 19 -17.17 2.66 17.27
CA LEU A 19 -16.60 3.99 17.00
C LEU A 19 -17.56 4.93 16.26
N LYS A 20 -18.40 4.39 15.37
CA LYS A 20 -19.43 5.18 14.67
C LYS A 20 -20.53 5.63 15.65
N SER A 21 -20.97 4.77 16.56
CA SER A 21 -21.92 5.12 17.61
C SER A 21 -21.34 6.20 18.53
N GLU A 22 -20.10 6.02 19.00
CA GLU A 22 -19.40 7.01 19.80
C GLU A 22 -19.29 8.38 19.08
N LEU A 23 -19.00 8.37 17.78
CA LEU A 23 -18.95 9.59 16.99
C LEU A 23 -20.31 10.28 16.90
N ALA A 24 -21.41 9.50 16.76
CA ALA A 24 -22.77 10.04 16.74
C ALA A 24 -23.11 10.69 18.07
N ASP A 25 -22.81 10.03 19.19
CA ASP A 25 -23.04 10.57 20.55
C ASP A 25 -22.26 11.86 20.80
N LEU A 26 -21.00 11.90 20.37
CA LEU A 26 -20.17 13.11 20.48
C LEU A 26 -20.71 14.27 19.65
N ARG A 27 -21.29 14.00 18.47
CA ARG A 27 -21.95 15.03 17.63
C ARG A 27 -23.23 15.57 18.28
N VAL A 28 -24.03 14.68 18.87
CA VAL A 28 -25.23 15.12 19.65
C VAL A 28 -24.79 16.00 20.81
N LYS A 29 -23.77 15.59 21.55
CA LYS A 29 -23.21 16.40 22.67
C LYS A 29 -22.61 17.72 22.18
N GLN A 30 -22.09 17.80 20.98
CA GLN A 30 -21.62 19.03 20.35
C GLN A 30 -22.75 20.03 20.15
N MET A 31 -23.90 19.57 19.67
CA MET A 31 -25.08 20.42 19.50
C MET A 31 -25.69 20.88 20.82
N ALA A 32 -25.55 20.07 21.89
CA ALA A 32 -26.04 20.36 23.24
C ALA A 32 -25.07 21.11 24.16
N SER A 33 -24.17 21.95 23.61
CA SER A 33 -23.15 22.71 24.35
C SER A 33 -22.05 21.86 24.99
N GLY A 34 -21.40 21.05 24.20
CA GLY A 34 -20.28 20.19 24.63
C GLY A 34 -19.06 21.00 25.11
N THR A 35 -18.39 20.51 26.17
CA THR A 35 -17.13 21.08 26.64
C THR A 35 -16.01 20.90 25.59
N ALA A 36 -15.02 21.81 25.61
CA ALA A 36 -13.87 21.76 24.69
C ALA A 36 -13.17 20.38 24.70
N ALA A 37 -13.06 19.72 25.84
CA ALA A 37 -12.48 18.40 26.00
C ALA A 37 -13.29 17.31 25.24
N LYS A 38 -14.63 17.37 25.26
CA LYS A 38 -15.48 16.44 24.49
C LYS A 38 -15.41 16.72 23.00
N LEU A 39 -15.27 17.97 22.59
CA LEU A 39 -15.13 18.34 21.15
C LEU A 39 -13.80 17.87 20.57
N SER A 40 -12.71 17.89 21.34
CA SER A 40 -11.41 17.38 20.92
C SER A 40 -11.45 15.89 20.62
N GLN A 41 -12.26 15.10 21.32
CA GLN A 41 -12.43 13.67 21.12
C GLN A 41 -13.01 13.33 19.73
N ILE A 42 -13.83 14.20 19.14
CA ILE A 42 -14.38 13.99 17.78
C ILE A 42 -13.27 13.76 16.77
N LYS A 43 -12.20 14.55 16.83
CA LYS A 43 -11.03 14.37 15.94
C LYS A 43 -10.35 13.02 16.16
N VAL A 44 -10.19 12.61 17.40
CA VAL A 44 -9.55 11.32 17.76
C VAL A 44 -10.38 10.15 17.24
N VAL A 45 -11.69 10.16 17.50
CA VAL A 45 -12.60 9.08 17.05
C VAL A 45 -12.66 9.00 15.52
N ARG A 46 -12.74 10.13 14.82
CA ARG A 46 -12.67 10.16 13.36
C ARG A 46 -11.37 9.52 12.81
N LYS A 47 -10.22 9.80 13.43
CA LYS A 47 -8.94 9.18 13.05
C LYS A 47 -8.89 7.69 13.37
N ASN A 48 -9.51 7.28 14.48
CA ASN A 48 -9.61 5.85 14.83
C ASN A 48 -10.48 5.11 13.81
N ILE A 49 -11.61 5.66 13.38
CA ILE A 49 -12.44 5.11 12.30
C ILE A 49 -11.61 4.95 11.01
N ALA A 50 -10.86 5.99 10.64
CA ALA A 50 -10.01 5.93 9.43
C ALA A 50 -8.94 4.83 9.53
N ARG A 51 -8.31 4.64 10.69
CA ARG A 51 -7.33 3.57 10.92
C ARG A 51 -7.95 2.18 10.81
N VAL A 52 -9.12 1.97 11.41
CA VAL A 52 -9.85 0.69 11.33
C VAL A 52 -10.26 0.39 9.89
N LEU A 53 -10.80 1.36 9.16
CA LEU A 53 -11.14 1.21 7.74
C LEU A 53 -9.92 0.90 6.87
N THR A 54 -8.77 1.52 7.16
CA THR A 54 -7.52 1.24 6.44
C THR A 54 -7.09 -0.21 6.65
N ALA A 55 -7.11 -0.70 7.89
CA ALA A 55 -6.76 -2.09 8.21
C ALA A 55 -7.73 -3.08 7.55
N TYR A 56 -9.03 -2.82 7.63
CA TYR A 56 -10.06 -3.65 6.99
C TYR A 56 -9.88 -3.73 5.47
N ASN A 57 -9.69 -2.58 4.82
CA ASN A 57 -9.49 -2.53 3.37
C ASN A 57 -8.16 -3.18 2.93
N ALA A 58 -7.11 -3.09 3.75
CA ALA A 58 -5.84 -3.78 3.47
C ALA A 58 -6.04 -5.29 3.43
N LYS A 59 -6.73 -5.87 4.44
CA LYS A 59 -7.05 -7.30 4.47
C LYS A 59 -7.92 -7.72 3.29
N ARG A 60 -8.98 -6.97 3.00
CA ARG A 60 -9.86 -7.24 1.86
C ARG A 60 -9.10 -7.25 0.53
N ARG A 61 -8.16 -6.31 0.36
CA ARG A 61 -7.31 -6.27 -0.85
C ARG A 61 -6.33 -7.43 -0.91
N GLN A 62 -5.78 -7.85 0.22
CA GLN A 62 -4.89 -9.00 0.30
C GLN A 62 -5.60 -10.30 -0.08
N GLU A 63 -6.79 -10.54 0.45
CA GLU A 63 -7.62 -11.68 0.08
C GLU A 63 -8.01 -11.67 -1.39
N ALA A 64 -8.42 -10.50 -1.88
CA ALA A 64 -8.73 -10.35 -3.29
C ALA A 64 -7.51 -10.64 -4.18
N ARG A 65 -6.28 -10.27 -3.78
CA ARG A 65 -5.07 -10.63 -4.51
C ARG A 65 -4.80 -12.12 -4.48
N ALA A 66 -4.97 -12.78 -3.33
CA ALA A 66 -4.82 -14.22 -3.21
C ALA A 66 -5.80 -14.98 -4.11
N ALA A 67 -7.05 -14.51 -4.22
CA ALA A 67 -8.05 -15.10 -5.11
C ALA A 67 -7.71 -14.96 -6.62
N PHE A 68 -6.82 -14.05 -6.98
CA PHE A 68 -6.32 -13.85 -8.36
C PHE A 68 -4.89 -14.35 -8.57
N GLU A 69 -4.31 -15.02 -7.58
CA GLU A 69 -2.99 -15.64 -7.70
C GLU A 69 -3.01 -16.71 -8.79
N GLY A 70 -2.01 -16.71 -9.65
CA GLY A 70 -1.95 -17.60 -10.83
C GLY A 70 -2.74 -17.13 -12.06
N LYS A 71 -3.57 -16.11 -11.97
CA LYS A 71 -4.25 -15.54 -13.16
C LYS A 71 -3.34 -14.58 -13.90
N LYS A 72 -3.34 -14.65 -15.24
CA LYS A 72 -2.51 -13.80 -16.11
C LYS A 72 -2.72 -12.29 -15.87
N PHE A 73 -3.93 -11.88 -15.52
CA PHE A 73 -4.26 -10.46 -15.32
C PHE A 73 -4.93 -10.22 -13.98
N LEU A 74 -4.35 -9.31 -13.22
CA LEU A 74 -4.95 -8.79 -11.99
C LEU A 74 -5.98 -7.71 -12.34
N PRO A 75 -7.13 -7.62 -11.65
CA PRO A 75 -8.10 -6.53 -11.82
C PRO A 75 -7.45 -5.15 -11.68
N LYS A 76 -7.90 -4.17 -12.46
CA LYS A 76 -7.30 -2.82 -12.48
C LYS A 76 -7.26 -2.15 -11.10
N THR A 77 -8.26 -2.41 -10.25
CA THR A 77 -8.35 -1.85 -8.89
C THR A 77 -7.29 -2.38 -7.92
N LEU A 78 -6.76 -3.58 -8.18
CA LEU A 78 -5.72 -4.22 -7.36
C LEU A 78 -4.31 -3.95 -7.87
N ARG A 79 -4.16 -3.42 -9.09
CA ARG A 79 -2.85 -3.06 -9.65
C ARG A 79 -2.30 -1.81 -8.97
N PRO A 80 -0.95 -1.68 -8.84
CA PRO A 80 -0.35 -0.44 -8.34
C PRO A 80 -0.65 0.72 -9.31
N LYS A 81 -0.98 1.88 -8.74
CA LYS A 81 -1.20 3.10 -9.54
C LYS A 81 0.14 3.70 -9.92
N LEU A 82 0.59 3.43 -11.13
CA LEU A 82 1.79 3.99 -11.73
C LEU A 82 1.42 4.96 -12.86
N THR A 83 2.33 5.86 -13.22
CA THR A 83 2.19 6.69 -14.41
C THR A 83 2.23 5.82 -15.68
N ARG A 84 1.70 6.31 -16.80
CA ARG A 84 1.76 5.59 -18.09
C ARG A 84 3.19 5.23 -18.48
N ALA A 85 4.14 6.14 -18.31
CA ALA A 85 5.55 5.91 -18.58
C ALA A 85 6.11 4.74 -17.76
N LYS A 86 5.86 4.71 -16.44
CA LYS A 86 6.31 3.63 -15.56
C LYS A 86 5.65 2.28 -15.87
N ARG A 87 4.38 2.27 -16.31
CA ARG A 87 3.72 1.02 -16.72
C ARG A 87 4.27 0.44 -18.01
N ARG A 88 4.88 1.26 -18.87
CA ARG A 88 5.45 0.89 -20.17
C ARG A 88 6.97 0.79 -20.16
N ALA A 89 7.62 1.16 -19.05
CA ALA A 89 9.05 1.00 -18.90
C ALA A 89 9.45 -0.47 -19.04
N LEU A 90 10.64 -0.71 -19.58
CA LEU A 90 11.23 -2.02 -19.66
C LEU A 90 11.44 -2.58 -18.24
N THR A 91 11.24 -3.89 -18.08
CA THR A 91 11.57 -4.57 -16.81
C THR A 91 13.09 -4.60 -16.62
N ALA A 92 13.55 -4.81 -15.38
CA ALA A 92 14.97 -4.91 -15.08
C ALA A 92 15.67 -5.99 -15.93
N GLU A 93 15.03 -7.13 -16.16
CA GLU A 93 15.53 -8.21 -17.02
C GLU A 93 15.64 -7.78 -18.49
N GLN A 94 14.63 -7.08 -19.00
CA GLN A 94 14.65 -6.56 -20.36
C GLN A 94 15.72 -5.47 -20.56
N GLN A 95 15.96 -4.64 -19.53
CA GLN A 95 17.04 -3.64 -19.57
C GLN A 95 18.44 -4.28 -19.50
N ALA A 96 18.59 -5.36 -18.73
CA ALA A 96 19.83 -6.10 -18.61
C ALA A 96 20.13 -6.96 -19.86
N SER A 97 19.11 -7.26 -20.67
CA SER A 97 19.25 -8.04 -21.91
C SER A 97 20.14 -7.29 -22.91
N VAL A 98 21.21 -7.94 -23.32
CA VAL A 98 22.21 -7.40 -24.25
C VAL A 98 22.25 -8.24 -25.50
N ALA A 99 22.28 -7.60 -26.67
CA ALA A 99 22.43 -8.31 -27.93
C ALA A 99 23.72 -9.18 -27.94
N PRO A 100 23.68 -10.42 -28.49
CA PRO A 100 24.81 -11.35 -28.45
C PRO A 100 26.12 -10.75 -28.98
N ARG A 101 26.06 -9.94 -30.04
CA ARG A 101 27.22 -9.22 -30.60
C ARG A 101 27.86 -8.28 -29.57
N VAL A 102 27.05 -7.53 -28.80
CA VAL A 102 27.54 -6.58 -27.79
C VAL A 102 28.12 -7.33 -26.60
N ALA A 103 27.49 -8.45 -26.19
CA ALA A 103 28.00 -9.31 -25.13
C ALA A 103 29.39 -9.90 -25.51
N LYS A 104 29.56 -10.46 -26.72
CA LYS A 104 30.84 -10.92 -27.24
C LYS A 104 31.91 -9.81 -27.25
N ARG A 105 31.55 -8.61 -27.74
CA ARG A 105 32.48 -7.49 -27.79
C ARG A 105 32.94 -7.08 -26.40
N ARG A 106 32.04 -7.01 -25.41
CA ARG A 106 32.39 -6.68 -24.02
C ARG A 106 33.26 -7.74 -23.37
N ALA A 107 33.03 -9.01 -23.65
CA ALA A 107 33.85 -10.10 -23.13
C ALA A 107 35.27 -10.11 -23.74
N ASN A 108 35.40 -9.90 -25.07
CA ASN A 108 36.69 -9.93 -25.73
C ASN A 108 37.51 -8.64 -25.58
N PHE A 109 36.86 -7.51 -25.39
CA PHE A 109 37.50 -6.19 -25.25
C PHE A 109 37.04 -5.51 -23.96
N PRO A 110 37.39 -6.04 -22.75
CA PRO A 110 37.05 -5.41 -21.49
C PRO A 110 37.83 -4.11 -21.29
N VAL A 111 37.23 -3.15 -20.61
CA VAL A 111 37.92 -1.91 -20.19
C VAL A 111 38.91 -2.25 -19.07
N ARG A 112 40.20 -2.11 -19.36
CA ARG A 112 41.26 -2.35 -18.36
C ARG A 112 41.37 -1.16 -17.41
N LYS A 113 41.46 -1.44 -16.09
CA LYS A 113 41.64 -0.44 -15.04
C LYS A 113 43.07 -0.36 -14.51
N PHE A 114 44.00 -1.02 -15.16
CA PHE A 114 45.41 -1.04 -14.79
C PHE A 114 46.28 -0.65 -15.99
N ALA A 115 47.42 -0.02 -15.71
CA ALA A 115 48.47 0.24 -16.67
C ALA A 115 49.63 -0.73 -16.43
N VAL A 116 50.28 -1.20 -17.47
CA VAL A 116 51.52 -1.98 -17.40
C VAL A 116 52.66 -0.99 -17.62
N LEU A 117 53.66 -0.99 -16.72
CA LEU A 117 54.89 -0.27 -16.94
C LEU A 117 55.63 -0.85 -18.14
N ALA A 118 56.13 0.00 -19.02
CA ALA A 118 56.96 -0.40 -20.18
C ALA A 118 58.34 -0.87 -19.74
#